data_d7644f1ec06e0502a595363d489c94a1
#
_entry.id   d7644f1ec06e0502a595363d489c94a1
#
_cell.length_a   1.000
_cell.length_b   1.000
_cell.length_c   1.000
_cell.angle_alpha   90.00
_cell.angle_beta   90.00
_cell.angle_gamma   90.00
#
_symmetry.space_group_name_H-M   'P 1'
#
loop_
_entity.id
_entity.type
_entity.pdbx_description
1 polymer ?
#
loop_
_entity_poly.entity_id
_entity_poly.type
_entity_poly.pdbx_seq_one_letter_code
_entity_poly.pdbx_strand_id
1 'polypeptide(L)'
;GASEEEDVDLSDILAGVDEGDVEVSETVGSQEPVDLEAQAGESPVIRYVNYIIQQAVKEGASDIHIEPAEKKLKVRFRIDGMLFESMNPPAGMSAAIASRLKIMANLDISERRVPQDGRIRCTVAGRKLDLRVSTLPCGYGEKVVMRILDTRSIQVELDQLGFGTNTLEVWKAQVKNPHGIVLVTGPTGSGKTTTLYASLRVIDKNKLNISTVEDPVEYHMEGITQTQTHERIGMTFAKALKALLRQDPDVIMLGEIRDHETAHTAVQAALTGHLVLSTLHTNDAPSSVTRLVNIGLEPFLVGAALNGVLAQRLVRRLCEHCKCEEMPSEEMREYLGMQGLPCESMWVGKGCDRCRSTGYAGRLGIYELLAVDDQLRDVIARNPNVSEFRRMCLERGMTSLRQDGLKKASKGQTSIQEILRVTESSI
;
A
#
# COMPACT_ATOMS: atom_id res chain seq x y z
N GLY A 1 32.43 -13.90 31.37
CA GLY A 1 31.87 -14.95 30.57
C GLY A 1 31.61 -14.40 29.21
N ALA A 2 32.47 -14.73 28.23
CA ALA A 2 32.22 -14.44 26.83
C ALA A 2 31.10 -15.38 26.37
N SER A 3 30.05 -14.80 25.82
CA SER A 3 29.03 -15.54 25.08
C SER A 3 29.66 -15.98 23.76
N GLU A 4 29.78 -17.27 23.56
CA GLU A 4 30.10 -17.89 22.28
C GLU A 4 29.02 -17.50 21.29
N GLU A 5 29.37 -16.69 20.29
CA GLU A 5 28.58 -16.48 19.12
C GLU A 5 28.60 -17.78 18.32
N GLU A 6 27.48 -18.50 18.25
CA GLU A 6 27.34 -19.65 17.35
C GLU A 6 27.52 -19.11 15.91
N ASP A 7 28.67 -19.39 15.33
CA ASP A 7 28.91 -19.29 13.89
C ASP A 7 27.97 -20.31 13.21
N VAL A 8 26.82 -19.86 12.79
CA VAL A 8 25.89 -20.65 11.99
C VAL A 8 26.59 -20.92 10.66
N ASP A 9 26.99 -22.17 10.44
CA ASP A 9 27.72 -22.60 9.25
C ASP A 9 26.81 -22.34 8.01
N LEU A 10 27.27 -21.48 7.10
CA LEU A 10 26.63 -21.17 5.84
C LEU A 10 26.29 -22.42 5.02
N SER A 11 27.06 -23.51 5.19
CA SER A 11 26.82 -24.77 4.51
C SER A 11 25.53 -25.45 4.97
N ASP A 12 25.18 -25.34 6.25
CA ASP A 12 23.95 -25.93 6.79
C ASP A 12 22.68 -25.16 6.37
N ILE A 13 22.78 -23.84 6.24
CA ILE A 13 21.67 -23.00 5.76
C ILE A 13 21.43 -23.26 4.27
N LEU A 14 22.47 -23.48 3.48
CA LEU A 14 22.40 -23.68 2.03
C LEU A 14 22.05 -25.12 1.64
N ALA A 15 22.18 -26.08 2.52
CA ALA A 15 21.86 -27.49 2.25
C ALA A 15 20.36 -27.79 2.10
N GLY A 16 19.48 -26.86 2.52
CA GLY A 16 18.03 -26.98 2.45
C GLY A 16 17.36 -26.16 1.35
N VAL A 17 18.13 -25.51 0.46
CA VAL A 17 17.58 -24.69 -0.64
C VAL A 17 17.52 -25.54 -1.90
N ASP A 18 16.31 -25.91 -2.33
CA ASP A 18 16.09 -26.55 -3.62
C ASP A 18 16.40 -25.56 -4.76
N GLU A 19 17.24 -25.98 -5.71
CA GLU A 19 17.80 -25.13 -6.77
C GLU A 19 16.74 -24.56 -7.75
N GLY A 20 15.51 -25.07 -7.75
CA GLY A 20 14.42 -24.70 -8.64
C GLY A 20 13.42 -23.65 -8.11
N ASP A 21 13.58 -23.14 -6.88
CA ASP A 21 12.53 -22.38 -6.21
C ASP A 21 12.45 -20.88 -6.59
N VAL A 22 13.45 -20.33 -7.29
CA VAL A 22 13.46 -18.93 -7.76
C VAL A 22 13.92 -18.84 -9.22
N GLU A 23 12.96 -18.64 -10.11
CA GLU A 23 13.22 -18.35 -11.53
C GLU A 23 13.14 -16.86 -11.80
N VAL A 24 14.19 -16.28 -12.39
CA VAL A 24 14.23 -14.87 -12.81
C VAL A 24 13.79 -14.76 -14.26
N SER A 25 12.68 -14.08 -14.53
CA SER A 25 12.26 -13.81 -15.91
C SER A 25 12.89 -12.51 -16.41
N GLU A 26 13.78 -12.61 -17.40
CA GLU A 26 14.39 -11.45 -18.05
C GLU A 26 13.36 -10.61 -18.82
N THR A 27 13.53 -9.29 -18.74
CA THR A 27 12.65 -8.34 -19.42
C THR A 27 13.12 -8.04 -20.83
N VAL A 28 12.22 -8.35 -21.79
CA VAL A 28 12.06 -7.72 -23.12
C VAL A 28 13.32 -7.17 -23.80
N GLY A 29 13.89 -8.02 -24.58
CA GLY A 29 14.81 -7.76 -25.66
C GLY A 29 15.15 -9.13 -26.24
N SER A 30 14.29 -9.59 -27.14
CA SER A 30 14.47 -10.80 -27.97
C SER A 30 15.78 -11.56 -27.79
N GLN A 31 15.78 -12.62 -26.98
CA GLN A 31 16.58 -13.82 -27.19
C GLN A 31 16.17 -14.90 -26.18
N GLU A 32 16.34 -16.15 -26.55
CA GLU A 32 15.85 -17.41 -25.98
C GLU A 32 15.98 -17.56 -24.45
N PRO A 33 15.13 -18.37 -23.80
CA PRO A 33 15.23 -18.62 -22.38
C PRO A 33 16.60 -19.24 -22.08
N VAL A 34 17.36 -18.57 -21.23
CA VAL A 34 18.63 -19.10 -20.71
C VAL A 34 18.29 -20.31 -19.85
N ASP A 35 18.80 -21.47 -20.26
CA ASP A 35 18.64 -22.75 -19.62
C ASP A 35 19.34 -22.71 -18.25
N LEU A 36 18.57 -22.54 -17.17
CA LEU A 36 19.07 -22.43 -15.79
C LEU A 36 19.62 -23.77 -15.26
N GLU A 37 19.37 -24.89 -15.92
CA GLU A 37 19.96 -26.19 -15.61
C GLU A 37 21.51 -26.22 -15.86
N ALA A 38 22.04 -25.28 -16.64
CA ALA A 38 23.48 -25.19 -16.92
C ALA A 38 24.29 -24.49 -15.82
N GLN A 39 23.69 -23.92 -14.78
CA GLN A 39 24.39 -23.22 -13.69
C GLN A 39 24.59 -24.09 -12.42
N ALA A 40 24.76 -25.38 -12.56
CA ALA A 40 25.09 -26.32 -11.49
C ALA A 40 26.48 -26.09 -10.77
N GLY A 41 26.94 -24.86 -10.77
CA GLY A 41 28.10 -24.31 -10.09
C GLY A 41 27.81 -22.94 -9.48
N GLU A 42 26.58 -22.67 -9.09
CA GLU A 42 26.19 -21.34 -8.61
C GLU A 42 27.01 -20.90 -7.38
N SER A 43 27.56 -19.69 -7.49
CA SER A 43 28.25 -19.02 -6.40
C SER A 43 27.40 -19.04 -5.12
N PRO A 44 27.98 -19.25 -3.93
CA PRO A 44 27.25 -19.15 -2.65
C PRO A 44 26.42 -17.89 -2.50
N VAL A 45 26.83 -16.79 -3.14
CA VAL A 45 26.13 -15.52 -3.16
C VAL A 45 24.78 -15.63 -3.89
N ILE A 46 24.71 -16.34 -5.01
CA ILE A 46 23.47 -16.50 -5.79
C ILE A 46 22.45 -17.28 -4.96
N ARG A 47 22.85 -18.41 -4.41
CA ARG A 47 22.00 -19.22 -3.52
C ARG A 47 21.52 -18.42 -2.31
N TYR A 48 22.38 -17.60 -1.73
CA TYR A 48 22.02 -16.79 -0.57
C TYR A 48 21.00 -15.68 -0.93
N VAL A 49 21.15 -15.00 -2.07
CA VAL A 49 20.18 -14.01 -2.55
C VAL A 49 18.82 -14.67 -2.83
N ASN A 50 18.81 -15.83 -3.47
CA ASN A 50 17.59 -16.60 -3.72
C ASN A 50 16.91 -16.99 -2.39
N TYR A 51 17.68 -17.46 -1.43
CA TYR A 51 17.19 -17.79 -0.09
C TYR A 51 16.57 -16.59 0.64
N ILE A 52 17.22 -15.40 0.58
CA ILE A 52 16.66 -14.16 1.16
C ILE A 52 15.27 -13.88 0.58
N ILE A 53 15.13 -13.92 -0.76
CA ILE A 53 13.88 -13.64 -1.44
C ILE A 53 12.81 -14.68 -1.09
N GLN A 54 13.16 -15.95 -1.12
CA GLN A 54 12.28 -17.06 -0.78
C GLN A 54 11.75 -16.96 0.66
N GLN A 55 12.63 -16.70 1.63
CA GLN A 55 12.22 -16.52 3.03
C GLN A 55 11.32 -15.30 3.22
N ALA A 56 11.64 -14.17 2.59
CA ALA A 56 10.80 -12.99 2.66
C ALA A 56 9.39 -13.26 2.13
N VAL A 57 9.26 -13.98 1.02
CA VAL A 57 7.96 -14.36 0.44
C VAL A 57 7.21 -15.34 1.34
N LYS A 58 7.91 -16.35 1.89
CA LYS A 58 7.34 -17.32 2.83
C LYS A 58 6.81 -16.66 4.10
N GLU A 59 7.51 -15.64 4.58
CA GLU A 59 7.14 -14.88 5.77
C GLU A 59 6.11 -13.77 5.51
N GLY A 60 5.71 -13.54 4.25
CA GLY A 60 4.75 -12.51 3.88
C GLY A 60 5.29 -11.08 4.02
N ALA A 61 6.59 -10.90 3.82
CA ALA A 61 7.21 -9.58 3.86
C ALA A 61 6.74 -8.68 2.73
N SER A 62 6.56 -7.40 3.00
CA SER A 62 6.31 -6.36 1.99
C SER A 62 7.60 -5.78 1.43
N ASP A 63 8.65 -5.71 2.25
CA ASP A 63 9.93 -5.14 1.86
C ASP A 63 11.09 -5.95 2.47
N ILE A 64 12.18 -6.06 1.72
CA ILE A 64 13.46 -6.64 2.16
C ILE A 64 14.47 -5.50 2.25
N HIS A 65 15.10 -5.37 3.40
CA HIS A 65 16.17 -4.39 3.63
C HIS A 65 17.49 -5.12 3.83
N ILE A 66 18.49 -4.80 3.01
CA ILE A 66 19.86 -5.30 3.12
C ILE A 66 20.73 -4.10 3.49
N GLU A 67 21.25 -4.10 4.71
CA GLU A 67 21.85 -2.92 5.34
C GLU A 67 23.29 -3.23 5.79
N PRO A 68 24.29 -2.72 5.06
CA PRO A 68 25.68 -2.85 5.45
C PRO A 68 25.97 -2.02 6.73
N ALA A 69 26.68 -2.63 7.66
CA ALA A 69 27.19 -2.01 8.87
C ALA A 69 28.68 -2.33 9.02
N GLU A 70 29.35 -1.70 9.98
CA GLU A 70 30.81 -1.80 10.16
C GLU A 70 31.32 -3.27 10.26
N LYS A 71 30.63 -4.11 11.04
CA LYS A 71 31.06 -5.48 11.33
C LYS A 71 30.14 -6.55 10.80
N LYS A 72 28.93 -6.19 10.34
CA LYS A 72 27.92 -7.15 9.89
C LYS A 72 27.05 -6.58 8.77
N LEU A 73 26.47 -7.46 7.99
CA LEU A 73 25.40 -7.16 7.06
C LEU A 73 24.07 -7.57 7.72
N LYS A 74 23.13 -6.64 7.83
CA LYS A 74 21.79 -6.95 8.37
C LYS A 74 20.78 -7.14 7.25
N VAL A 75 20.05 -8.24 7.30
CA VAL A 75 18.87 -8.46 6.46
C VAL A 75 17.64 -8.36 7.34
N ARG A 76 16.75 -7.39 7.02
CA ARG A 76 15.52 -7.19 7.75
C ARG A 76 14.32 -7.27 6.82
N PHE A 77 13.25 -7.89 7.30
CA PHE A 77 11.98 -7.97 6.57
C PHE A 77 10.95 -7.04 7.19
N ARG A 78 10.23 -6.32 6.35
CA ARG A 78 9.06 -5.57 6.81
C ARG A 78 7.83 -6.46 6.67
N ILE A 79 7.19 -6.78 7.79
CA ILE A 79 6.01 -7.64 7.88
C ILE A 79 4.94 -6.87 8.65
N ASP A 80 3.76 -6.74 8.07
CA ASP A 80 2.65 -5.97 8.63
C ASP A 80 3.05 -4.55 9.11
N GLY A 81 3.96 -3.91 8.37
CA GLY A 81 4.46 -2.57 8.64
C GLY A 81 5.65 -2.48 9.60
N MET A 82 6.00 -3.57 10.30
CA MET A 82 7.11 -3.62 11.25
C MET A 82 8.35 -4.27 10.63
N LEU A 83 9.55 -3.80 11.01
CA LEU A 83 10.83 -4.39 10.59
C LEU A 83 11.30 -5.43 11.60
N PHE A 84 11.62 -6.62 11.10
CA PHE A 84 12.21 -7.72 11.86
C PHE A 84 13.56 -8.07 11.29
N GLU A 85 14.57 -8.25 12.15
CA GLU A 85 15.87 -8.80 11.76
C GLU A 85 15.69 -10.29 11.47
N SER A 86 16.02 -10.70 10.24
CA SER A 86 15.81 -12.08 9.79
C SER A 86 17.11 -12.86 9.77
N MET A 87 18.20 -12.25 9.28
CA MET A 87 19.49 -12.90 9.18
C MET A 87 20.65 -11.89 9.13
N ASN A 88 21.84 -12.35 9.51
CA ASN A 88 23.05 -11.54 9.55
C ASN A 88 24.18 -12.24 8.76
N PRO A 89 24.24 -12.11 7.43
CA PRO A 89 25.33 -12.66 6.65
C PRO A 89 26.66 -11.99 6.99
N PRO A 90 27.80 -12.65 6.72
CA PRO A 90 29.11 -12.05 6.91
C PRO A 90 29.24 -10.71 6.16
N ALA A 91 29.85 -9.70 6.80
CA ALA A 91 30.01 -8.37 6.20
C ALA A 91 30.72 -8.41 4.84
N GLY A 92 31.64 -9.34 4.64
CA GLY A 92 32.36 -9.55 3.39
C GLY A 92 31.48 -9.93 2.19
N MET A 93 30.24 -10.39 2.41
CA MET A 93 29.27 -10.70 1.35
C MET A 93 28.50 -9.47 0.85
N SER A 94 28.57 -8.33 1.55
CA SER A 94 27.77 -7.15 1.25
C SER A 94 27.88 -6.68 -0.21
N ALA A 95 29.10 -6.49 -0.69
CA ALA A 95 29.36 -6.03 -2.05
C ALA A 95 28.91 -7.06 -3.12
N ALA A 96 29.07 -8.34 -2.84
CA ALA A 96 28.68 -9.41 -3.76
C ALA A 96 27.16 -9.56 -3.85
N ILE A 97 26.45 -9.46 -2.72
CA ILE A 97 24.97 -9.48 -2.67
C ILE A 97 24.42 -8.26 -3.41
N ALA A 98 24.95 -7.05 -3.15
CA ALA A 98 24.50 -5.85 -3.85
C ALA A 98 24.73 -5.96 -5.37
N SER A 99 25.90 -6.46 -5.80
CA SER A 99 26.21 -6.68 -7.22
C SER A 99 25.27 -7.69 -7.87
N ARG A 100 24.97 -8.80 -7.19
CA ARG A 100 24.00 -9.80 -7.70
C ARG A 100 22.59 -9.20 -7.87
N LEU A 101 22.11 -8.45 -6.89
CA LEU A 101 20.81 -7.78 -6.97
C LEU A 101 20.77 -6.72 -8.08
N LYS A 102 21.86 -5.99 -8.30
CA LYS A 102 21.99 -5.07 -9.43
C LYS A 102 21.91 -5.78 -10.77
N ILE A 103 22.59 -6.91 -10.93
CA ILE A 103 22.51 -7.74 -12.14
C ILE A 103 21.07 -8.18 -12.38
N MET A 104 20.41 -8.74 -11.37
CA MET A 104 19.02 -9.19 -11.45
C MET A 104 18.06 -8.05 -11.79
N ALA A 105 18.34 -6.81 -11.37
CA ALA A 105 17.54 -5.62 -11.61
C ALA A 105 17.97 -4.84 -12.88
N ASN A 106 18.93 -5.36 -13.64
CA ASN A 106 19.52 -4.70 -14.82
C ASN A 106 20.07 -3.30 -14.52
N LEU A 107 20.80 -3.17 -13.40
CA LEU A 107 21.45 -1.95 -12.93
C LEU A 107 22.97 -2.00 -13.20
N ASP A 108 23.62 -0.84 -13.21
CA ASP A 108 25.05 -0.73 -13.38
C ASP A 108 25.80 -1.17 -12.13
N ILE A 109 26.53 -2.30 -12.21
CA ILE A 109 27.32 -2.86 -11.11
C ILE A 109 28.63 -2.10 -10.84
N SER A 110 29.12 -1.34 -11.84
CA SER A 110 30.33 -0.52 -11.73
C SER A 110 30.09 0.79 -11.01
N GLU A 111 28.88 1.35 -11.11
CA GLU A 111 28.50 2.59 -10.45
C GLU A 111 28.00 2.30 -9.02
N ARG A 112 28.73 2.80 -8.02
CA ARG A 112 28.45 2.58 -6.58
C ARG A 112 28.32 3.90 -5.78
N ARG A 113 28.37 5.04 -6.47
CA ARG A 113 28.42 6.37 -5.84
C ARG A 113 27.09 7.12 -5.90
N VAL A 114 26.16 6.65 -6.73
CA VAL A 114 24.84 7.26 -6.91
C VAL A 114 23.73 6.22 -6.70
N PRO A 115 22.55 6.64 -6.25
CA PRO A 115 21.39 5.75 -6.14
C PRO A 115 20.98 5.20 -7.51
N GLN A 116 20.50 3.97 -7.52
CA GLN A 116 19.92 3.35 -8.72
C GLN A 116 18.60 2.65 -8.35
N ASP A 117 17.64 2.71 -9.26
CA ASP A 117 16.34 2.05 -9.13
C ASP A 117 16.11 1.10 -10.30
N GLY A 118 15.60 -0.09 -10.01
CA GLY A 118 15.33 -1.11 -11.00
C GLY A 118 14.23 -2.06 -10.59
N ARG A 119 14.04 -3.13 -11.37
CA ARG A 119 13.03 -4.15 -11.12
C ARG A 119 13.58 -5.54 -11.37
N ILE A 120 13.17 -6.49 -10.53
CA ILE A 120 13.43 -7.91 -10.70
C ILE A 120 12.08 -8.59 -10.89
N ARG A 121 11.91 -9.34 -11.97
CA ARG A 121 10.78 -10.25 -12.15
C ARG A 121 11.25 -11.65 -11.89
N CYS A 122 10.61 -12.33 -10.94
CA CYS A 122 10.98 -13.69 -10.58
C CYS A 122 9.75 -14.52 -10.23
N THR A 123 9.92 -15.83 -10.27
CA THR A 123 8.94 -16.79 -9.80
C THR A 123 9.49 -17.45 -8.55
N VAL A 124 8.75 -17.44 -7.45
CA VAL A 124 9.13 -18.08 -6.18
C VAL A 124 8.00 -19.03 -5.78
N ALA A 125 8.28 -20.31 -5.64
CA ALA A 125 7.28 -21.33 -5.32
C ALA A 125 6.01 -21.24 -6.21
N GLY A 126 6.19 -21.05 -7.52
CA GLY A 126 5.11 -20.91 -8.50
C GLY A 126 4.36 -19.57 -8.44
N ARG A 127 4.83 -18.57 -7.68
CA ARG A 127 4.27 -17.22 -7.60
C ARG A 127 5.10 -16.25 -8.43
N LYS A 128 4.46 -15.58 -9.38
CA LYS A 128 5.11 -14.50 -10.13
C LYS A 128 5.15 -13.24 -9.27
N LEU A 129 6.35 -12.73 -9.06
CA LEU A 129 6.63 -11.55 -8.23
C LEU A 129 7.33 -10.49 -9.07
N ASP A 130 7.02 -9.23 -8.77
CA ASP A 130 7.75 -8.06 -9.24
C ASP A 130 8.42 -7.41 -8.01
N LEU A 131 9.74 -7.36 -7.99
CA LEU A 131 10.51 -6.71 -6.92
C LEU A 131 11.01 -5.36 -7.43
N ARG A 132 10.60 -4.29 -6.80
CA ARG A 132 11.17 -2.96 -7.03
C ARG A 132 12.40 -2.81 -6.17
N VAL A 133 13.55 -2.60 -6.80
CA VAL A 133 14.86 -2.54 -6.15
C VAL A 133 15.33 -1.10 -6.15
N SER A 134 15.77 -0.62 -5.00
CA SER A 134 16.46 0.67 -4.85
C SER A 134 17.79 0.45 -4.14
N THR A 135 18.87 0.97 -4.71
CA THR A 135 20.21 0.96 -4.11
C THR A 135 20.62 2.35 -3.69
N LEU A 136 21.23 2.46 -2.52
CA LEU A 136 21.69 3.73 -1.97
C LEU A 136 23.10 3.59 -1.40
N PRO A 137 24.10 4.36 -1.87
CA PRO A 137 25.41 4.41 -1.27
C PRO A 137 25.37 4.86 0.19
N CYS A 138 26.01 4.11 1.08
CA CYS A 138 26.11 4.39 2.51
C CYS A 138 27.56 4.25 2.98
N GLY A 139 27.84 4.63 4.22
CA GLY A 139 29.21 4.65 4.77
C GLY A 139 29.94 3.31 4.78
N TYR A 140 29.21 2.17 4.83
CA TYR A 140 29.79 0.83 4.87
C TYR A 140 29.48 -0.02 3.63
N GLY A 141 28.97 0.59 2.56
CA GLY A 141 28.60 -0.07 1.31
C GLY A 141 27.26 0.37 0.80
N GLU A 142 26.68 -0.35 -0.17
CA GLU A 142 25.38 -0.02 -0.72
C GLU A 142 24.25 -0.68 0.10
N LYS A 143 23.36 0.13 0.62
CA LYS A 143 22.08 -0.35 1.16
C LYS A 143 21.17 -0.70 0.00
N VAL A 144 20.51 -1.85 0.06
CA VAL A 144 19.52 -2.28 -0.93
C VAL A 144 18.17 -2.47 -0.25
N VAL A 145 17.13 -1.91 -0.85
CA VAL A 145 15.74 -2.14 -0.43
C VAL A 145 14.98 -2.73 -1.61
N MET A 146 14.29 -3.84 -1.38
CA MET A 146 13.43 -4.47 -2.38
C MET A 146 12.01 -4.49 -1.86
N ARG A 147 11.08 -3.87 -2.59
CA ARG A 147 9.65 -3.97 -2.33
C ARG A 147 9.07 -5.14 -3.11
N ILE A 148 8.40 -6.05 -2.41
CA ILE A 148 7.77 -7.23 -2.99
C ILE A 148 6.35 -6.86 -3.43
N LEU A 149 6.08 -6.99 -4.73
CA LEU A 149 4.76 -6.86 -5.30
C LEU A 149 4.27 -8.25 -5.73
N ASP A 150 3.44 -8.86 -4.88
CA ASP A 150 2.78 -10.12 -5.18
C ASP A 150 1.46 -9.85 -5.89
N THR A 151 1.37 -10.22 -7.17
CA THR A 151 0.18 -10.02 -7.99
C THR A 151 -1.07 -10.70 -7.44
N ARG A 152 -0.94 -11.75 -6.64
CA ARG A 152 -2.08 -12.44 -6.00
C ARG A 152 -2.60 -11.68 -4.78
N SER A 153 -1.73 -11.06 -3.99
CA SER A 153 -2.11 -10.30 -2.80
C SER A 153 -2.88 -9.01 -3.13
N ILE A 154 -2.83 -8.57 -4.39
CA ILE A 154 -3.45 -7.34 -4.87
C ILE A 154 -4.84 -7.62 -5.51
N GLN A 155 -5.17 -8.88 -5.80
CA GLN A 155 -6.46 -9.28 -6.37
C GLN A 155 -7.56 -9.44 -5.31
N VAL A 156 -7.65 -8.47 -4.38
CA VAL A 156 -8.65 -8.47 -3.31
C VAL A 156 -9.93 -7.81 -3.81
N GLU A 157 -11.08 -8.44 -3.54
CA GLU A 157 -12.41 -7.89 -3.82
C GLU A 157 -12.80 -6.86 -2.75
N LEU A 158 -13.70 -5.91 -3.09
CA LEU A 158 -14.16 -4.89 -2.15
C LEU A 158 -14.72 -5.47 -0.85
N ASP A 159 -15.44 -6.59 -0.94
CA ASP A 159 -16.04 -7.28 0.20
C ASP A 159 -15.00 -7.85 1.20
N GLN A 160 -13.77 -8.05 0.74
CA GLN A 160 -12.66 -8.61 1.53
C GLN A 160 -11.81 -7.52 2.22
N LEU A 161 -12.00 -6.25 1.87
CA LEU A 161 -11.20 -5.14 2.41
C LEU A 161 -11.58 -4.76 3.86
N GLY A 162 -12.65 -5.33 4.40
CA GLY A 162 -13.08 -5.11 5.78
C GLY A 162 -13.95 -3.87 5.97
N PHE A 163 -14.65 -3.43 4.94
CA PHE A 163 -15.68 -2.41 5.08
C PHE A 163 -16.82 -2.84 6.03
N GLY A 164 -17.39 -1.89 6.76
CA GLY A 164 -18.70 -2.10 7.36
C GLY A 164 -19.78 -2.20 6.27
N THR A 165 -20.83 -3.01 6.51
CA THR A 165 -21.86 -3.30 5.50
C THR A 165 -22.43 -2.03 4.86
N ASN A 166 -22.88 -1.08 5.66
CA ASN A 166 -23.44 0.18 5.17
C ASN A 166 -22.41 1.01 4.36
N THR A 167 -21.17 1.10 4.87
CA THR A 167 -20.08 1.84 4.18
C THR A 167 -19.78 1.22 2.83
N LEU A 168 -19.79 -0.11 2.74
CA LEU A 168 -19.55 -0.83 1.48
C LEU A 168 -20.64 -0.56 0.44
N GLU A 169 -21.90 -0.60 0.85
CA GLU A 169 -23.04 -0.34 -0.03
C GLU A 169 -23.00 1.10 -0.59
N VAL A 170 -22.76 2.07 0.30
CA VAL A 170 -22.62 3.48 -0.11
C VAL A 170 -21.42 3.64 -1.04
N TRP A 171 -20.26 3.03 -0.73
CA TRP A 171 -19.08 3.09 -1.59
C TRP A 171 -19.34 2.48 -2.98
N LYS A 172 -19.96 1.30 -3.02
CA LYS A 172 -20.34 0.65 -4.29
C LYS A 172 -21.30 1.52 -5.12
N ALA A 173 -22.19 2.26 -4.47
CA ALA A 173 -23.05 3.22 -5.15
C ALA A 173 -22.24 4.39 -5.73
N GLN A 174 -21.28 4.94 -4.98
CA GLN A 174 -20.43 6.04 -5.45
C GLN A 174 -19.60 5.66 -6.68
N VAL A 175 -19.00 4.46 -6.70
CA VAL A 175 -18.18 4.02 -7.85
C VAL A 175 -18.99 3.58 -9.07
N LYS A 176 -20.32 3.54 -8.96
CA LYS A 176 -21.24 3.27 -10.07
C LYS A 176 -21.97 4.52 -10.55
N ASN A 177 -21.68 5.68 -9.98
CA ASN A 177 -22.24 6.93 -10.48
C ASN A 177 -21.85 7.17 -11.95
N PRO A 178 -22.72 7.75 -12.76
CA PRO A 178 -22.41 7.98 -14.17
C PRO A 178 -21.32 9.02 -14.39
N HIS A 179 -21.13 9.94 -13.46
CA HIS A 179 -20.12 11.02 -13.53
C HIS A 179 -19.81 11.56 -12.13
N GLY A 180 -18.76 12.38 -12.03
CA GLY A 180 -18.31 13.00 -10.81
C GLY A 180 -16.96 12.49 -10.37
N ILE A 181 -16.46 12.98 -9.23
CA ILE A 181 -15.18 12.59 -8.65
C ILE A 181 -15.43 11.76 -7.39
N VAL A 182 -14.75 10.63 -7.29
CA VAL A 182 -14.68 9.80 -6.08
C VAL A 182 -13.23 9.66 -5.66
N LEU A 183 -12.92 9.99 -4.42
CA LEU A 183 -11.55 10.04 -3.91
C LEU A 183 -11.30 8.99 -2.83
N VAL A 184 -10.11 8.39 -2.85
CA VAL A 184 -9.57 7.63 -1.73
C VAL A 184 -8.40 8.40 -1.15
N THR A 185 -8.42 8.68 0.15
CA THR A 185 -7.36 9.44 0.81
C THR A 185 -6.73 8.70 1.97
N GLY A 186 -5.52 9.08 2.30
CA GLY A 186 -4.73 8.51 3.39
C GLY A 186 -3.23 8.60 3.11
N PRO A 187 -2.38 8.30 4.11
CA PRO A 187 -0.93 8.29 3.93
C PRO A 187 -0.47 7.19 2.99
N THR A 188 0.80 7.22 2.65
CA THR A 188 1.46 6.13 1.93
C THR A 188 1.31 4.82 2.72
N GLY A 189 1.01 3.73 2.01
CA GLY A 189 0.80 2.42 2.63
C GLY A 189 -0.56 2.21 3.29
N SER A 190 -1.53 3.12 3.16
CA SER A 190 -2.90 2.93 3.68
C SER A 190 -3.78 2.03 2.81
N GLY A 191 -3.28 1.52 1.67
CA GLY A 191 -4.02 0.61 0.79
C GLY A 191 -4.89 1.29 -0.27
N LYS A 192 -4.69 2.59 -0.57
CA LYS A 192 -5.50 3.35 -1.53
C LYS A 192 -5.59 2.68 -2.91
N THR A 193 -4.45 2.29 -3.47
CA THR A 193 -4.38 1.62 -4.78
C THR A 193 -5.18 0.32 -4.78
N THR A 194 -5.07 -0.48 -3.72
CA THR A 194 -5.83 -1.73 -3.59
C THR A 194 -7.34 -1.46 -3.60
N THR A 195 -7.80 -0.43 -2.89
CA THR A 195 -9.21 -0.03 -2.86
C THR A 195 -9.68 0.48 -4.21
N LEU A 196 -8.87 1.31 -4.91
CA LEU A 196 -9.22 1.78 -6.26
C LEU A 196 -9.30 0.63 -7.25
N TYR A 197 -8.33 -0.27 -7.26
CA TYR A 197 -8.32 -1.44 -8.15
C TYR A 197 -9.51 -2.37 -7.88
N ALA A 198 -9.82 -2.62 -6.59
CA ALA A 198 -11.01 -3.37 -6.21
C ALA A 198 -12.31 -2.66 -6.66
N SER A 199 -12.32 -1.31 -6.63
CA SER A 199 -13.44 -0.50 -7.12
C SER A 199 -13.60 -0.61 -8.64
N LEU A 200 -12.51 -0.60 -9.40
CA LEU A 200 -12.57 -0.78 -10.86
C LEU A 200 -13.13 -2.15 -11.27
N ARG A 201 -12.93 -3.19 -10.45
CA ARG A 201 -13.45 -4.54 -10.73
C ARG A 201 -14.96 -4.67 -10.63
N VAL A 202 -15.63 -3.81 -9.84
CA VAL A 202 -17.10 -3.83 -9.72
C VAL A 202 -17.80 -3.03 -10.81
N ILE A 203 -17.03 -2.32 -11.67
CA ILE A 203 -17.53 -1.58 -12.82
C ILE A 203 -17.59 -2.53 -14.03
N ASP A 204 -18.65 -2.44 -14.81
CA ASP A 204 -18.85 -3.29 -15.99
C ASP A 204 -17.93 -2.88 -17.15
N LYS A 205 -16.73 -3.45 -17.16
CA LYS A 205 -15.71 -3.21 -18.18
C LYS A 205 -16.08 -3.66 -19.60
N ASN A 206 -17.16 -4.45 -19.76
CA ASN A 206 -17.62 -4.86 -21.09
C ASN A 206 -18.52 -3.80 -21.73
N LYS A 207 -19.10 -2.91 -20.93
CA LYS A 207 -19.98 -1.84 -21.38
C LYS A 207 -19.38 -0.46 -21.31
N LEU A 208 -18.36 -0.28 -20.46
CA LEU A 208 -17.72 1.00 -20.17
C LEU A 208 -16.25 0.98 -20.56
N ASN A 209 -15.79 2.06 -21.18
CA ASN A 209 -14.37 2.28 -21.45
C ASN A 209 -13.69 2.80 -20.19
N ILE A 210 -12.93 1.92 -19.53
CA ILE A 210 -12.19 2.22 -18.31
C ILE A 210 -10.73 2.46 -18.66
N SER A 211 -10.21 3.62 -18.30
CA SER A 211 -8.82 3.98 -18.56
C SER A 211 -8.15 4.55 -17.31
N THR A 212 -6.85 4.28 -17.15
CA THR A 212 -6.10 4.75 -16.00
C THR A 212 -4.85 5.52 -16.39
N VAL A 213 -4.41 6.42 -15.50
CA VAL A 213 -3.08 7.06 -15.53
C VAL A 213 -2.43 6.86 -14.17
N GLU A 214 -1.27 6.22 -14.12
CA GLU A 214 -0.64 5.71 -12.89
C GLU A 214 0.87 6.00 -12.85
N ASP A 215 1.42 6.03 -11.65
CA ASP A 215 2.87 6.22 -11.42
C ASP A 215 3.40 5.31 -10.30
N PRO A 216 3.83 4.10 -10.65
CA PRO A 216 3.61 3.38 -11.88
C PRO A 216 2.33 2.52 -11.86
N VAL A 217 2.02 1.83 -12.96
CA VAL A 217 1.03 0.73 -12.98
C VAL A 217 1.51 -0.39 -12.05
N GLU A 218 0.69 -0.77 -11.06
CA GLU A 218 1.07 -1.79 -10.08
C GLU A 218 0.98 -3.21 -10.67
N TYR A 219 -0.10 -3.50 -11.38
CA TYR A 219 -0.27 -4.73 -12.17
C TYR A 219 -1.32 -4.52 -13.26
N HIS A 220 -1.26 -5.34 -14.29
CA HIS A 220 -2.20 -5.25 -15.40
C HIS A 220 -3.58 -5.82 -15.06
N MET A 221 -4.60 -5.07 -15.41
CA MET A 221 -6.01 -5.45 -15.30
C MET A 221 -6.60 -5.70 -16.68
N GLU A 222 -7.09 -6.91 -16.91
CA GLU A 222 -7.72 -7.25 -18.17
C GLU A 222 -8.98 -6.42 -18.42
N GLY A 223 -9.11 -5.88 -19.64
CA GLY A 223 -10.24 -5.04 -20.06
C GLY A 223 -10.16 -3.60 -19.57
N ILE A 224 -9.01 -3.14 -19.08
CA ILE A 224 -8.75 -1.76 -18.66
C ILE A 224 -7.50 -1.25 -19.40
N THR A 225 -7.61 -0.05 -19.96
CA THR A 225 -6.46 0.63 -20.60
C THR A 225 -5.65 1.35 -19.54
N GLN A 226 -4.44 0.86 -19.25
CA GLN A 226 -3.59 1.43 -18.20
C GLN A 226 -2.41 2.17 -18.81
N THR A 227 -2.28 3.46 -18.51
CA THR A 227 -1.20 4.33 -18.95
C THR A 227 -0.29 4.65 -17.79
N GLN A 228 1.02 4.45 -17.95
CA GLN A 228 2.01 4.85 -16.97
C GLN A 228 2.60 6.21 -17.30
N THR A 229 2.74 7.09 -16.31
CA THR A 229 3.47 8.35 -16.46
C THR A 229 4.95 8.10 -16.76
N HIS A 230 5.58 9.06 -17.40
CA HIS A 230 7.01 9.01 -17.70
C HIS A 230 7.59 10.43 -17.74
N GLU A 231 7.87 10.97 -16.56
CA GLU A 231 8.26 12.37 -16.40
C GLU A 231 9.49 12.76 -17.22
N ARG A 232 10.46 11.86 -17.39
CA ARG A 232 11.68 12.11 -18.16
C ARG A 232 11.43 12.51 -19.62
N ILE A 233 10.32 12.06 -20.21
CA ILE A 233 9.90 12.42 -21.56
C ILE A 233 8.71 13.38 -21.57
N GLY A 234 8.36 13.95 -20.40
CA GLY A 234 7.26 14.90 -20.24
C GLY A 234 5.86 14.27 -20.29
N MET A 235 5.74 12.95 -20.05
CA MET A 235 4.46 12.26 -19.91
C MET A 235 3.99 12.37 -18.45
N THR A 236 3.42 13.52 -18.10
CA THR A 236 2.88 13.84 -16.78
C THR A 236 1.44 13.36 -16.63
N PHE A 237 0.90 13.34 -15.39
CA PHE A 237 -0.52 13.06 -15.14
C PHE A 237 -1.45 13.97 -15.93
N ALA A 238 -1.22 15.27 -15.90
CA ALA A 238 -2.04 16.24 -16.62
C ALA A 238 -2.03 16.01 -18.14
N LYS A 239 -0.85 15.76 -18.73
CA LYS A 239 -0.70 15.51 -20.17
C LYS A 239 -1.38 14.21 -20.58
N ALA A 240 -1.18 13.15 -19.83
CA ALA A 240 -1.81 11.86 -20.08
C ALA A 240 -3.35 11.95 -19.95
N LEU A 241 -3.86 12.60 -18.90
CA LEU A 241 -5.29 12.82 -18.71
C LEU A 241 -5.92 13.60 -19.87
N LYS A 242 -5.30 14.70 -20.30
CA LYS A 242 -5.77 15.47 -21.49
C LYS A 242 -5.83 14.64 -22.77
N ALA A 243 -4.87 13.74 -22.97
CA ALA A 243 -4.86 12.83 -24.10
C ALA A 243 -5.97 11.77 -23.98
N LEU A 244 -6.14 11.21 -22.79
CA LEU A 244 -7.11 10.18 -22.48
C LEU A 244 -8.56 10.66 -22.68
N LEU A 245 -8.87 11.93 -22.39
CA LEU A 245 -10.18 12.53 -22.64
C LEU A 245 -10.59 12.54 -24.14
N ARG A 246 -9.64 12.30 -25.06
CA ARG A 246 -9.91 12.14 -26.50
C ARG A 246 -9.99 10.68 -26.94
N GLN A 247 -9.96 9.74 -25.99
CA GLN A 247 -10.03 8.30 -26.20
C GLN A 247 -11.40 7.72 -25.80
N ASP A 248 -12.43 8.57 -25.74
CA ASP A 248 -13.81 8.20 -25.40
C ASP A 248 -13.92 7.38 -24.10
N PRO A 249 -13.35 7.85 -22.97
CA PRO A 249 -13.44 7.15 -21.69
C PRO A 249 -14.80 7.39 -21.04
N ASP A 250 -15.35 6.38 -20.36
CA ASP A 250 -16.48 6.53 -19.44
C ASP A 250 -15.98 6.71 -18.00
N VAL A 251 -14.95 5.91 -17.63
CA VAL A 251 -14.36 5.89 -16.30
C VAL A 251 -12.86 6.14 -16.39
N ILE A 252 -12.40 7.09 -15.61
CA ILE A 252 -10.99 7.48 -15.55
C ILE A 252 -10.47 7.25 -14.13
N MET A 253 -9.39 6.49 -13.96
CA MET A 253 -8.68 6.44 -12.69
C MET A 253 -7.34 7.16 -12.80
N LEU A 254 -7.14 8.16 -11.95
CA LEU A 254 -5.87 8.86 -11.77
C LEU A 254 -5.18 8.33 -10.53
N GLY A 255 -3.94 7.90 -10.63
CA GLY A 255 -3.16 7.42 -9.50
C GLY A 255 -3.21 8.40 -8.32
N GLU A 256 -3.01 9.69 -8.59
CA GLU A 256 -3.16 10.75 -7.60
C GLU A 256 -3.33 12.14 -8.23
N ILE A 257 -3.84 13.08 -7.43
CA ILE A 257 -3.93 14.50 -7.77
C ILE A 257 -2.95 15.26 -6.87
N ARG A 258 -1.89 15.83 -7.48
CA ARG A 258 -0.84 16.58 -6.76
C ARG A 258 -0.87 18.08 -7.04
N ASP A 259 -1.26 18.48 -8.23
CA ASP A 259 -1.13 19.83 -8.78
C ASP A 259 -2.44 20.37 -9.34
N HIS A 260 -2.47 21.68 -9.54
CA HIS A 260 -3.64 22.41 -10.04
C HIS A 260 -4.07 21.95 -11.43
N GLU A 261 -3.13 21.71 -12.35
CA GLU A 261 -3.46 21.37 -13.74
C GLU A 261 -4.19 20.02 -13.82
N THR A 262 -3.67 19.02 -13.10
CA THR A 262 -4.29 17.70 -12.98
C THR A 262 -5.65 17.79 -12.30
N ALA A 263 -5.76 18.53 -11.18
CA ALA A 263 -6.99 18.72 -10.42
C ALA A 263 -8.07 19.40 -11.26
N HIS A 264 -7.74 20.49 -11.95
CA HIS A 264 -8.66 21.23 -12.80
C HIS A 264 -9.16 20.38 -13.97
N THR A 265 -8.26 19.65 -14.64
CA THR A 265 -8.62 18.75 -15.76
C THR A 265 -9.54 17.62 -15.29
N ALA A 266 -9.29 17.05 -14.09
CA ALA A 266 -10.12 16.01 -13.51
C ALA A 266 -11.54 16.53 -13.16
N VAL A 267 -11.66 17.74 -12.61
CA VAL A 267 -12.94 18.39 -12.34
C VAL A 267 -13.71 18.64 -13.63
N GLN A 268 -13.06 19.17 -14.67
CA GLN A 268 -13.70 19.38 -15.97
C GLN A 268 -14.20 18.06 -16.57
N ALA A 269 -13.42 17.00 -16.49
CA ALA A 269 -13.84 15.67 -16.93
C ALA A 269 -15.09 15.20 -16.19
N ALA A 270 -15.10 15.34 -14.87
CA ALA A 270 -16.24 14.94 -14.03
C ALA A 270 -17.51 15.74 -14.35
N LEU A 271 -17.40 17.04 -14.59
CA LEU A 271 -18.52 17.92 -14.94
C LEU A 271 -19.03 17.70 -16.37
N THR A 272 -18.20 17.13 -17.24
CA THR A 272 -18.57 16.83 -18.64
C THR A 272 -19.04 15.39 -18.86
N GLY A 273 -19.31 14.62 -17.81
CA GLY A 273 -19.97 13.34 -17.89
C GLY A 273 -19.11 12.11 -17.62
N HIS A 274 -17.88 12.28 -17.14
CA HIS A 274 -16.98 11.15 -16.83
C HIS A 274 -16.97 10.85 -15.33
N LEU A 275 -16.87 9.58 -14.96
CA LEU A 275 -16.57 9.18 -13.59
C LEU A 275 -15.04 9.18 -13.38
N VAL A 276 -14.57 9.98 -12.44
CA VAL A 276 -13.14 10.08 -12.12
C VAL A 276 -12.88 9.51 -10.73
N LEU A 277 -12.03 8.49 -10.65
CA LEU A 277 -11.51 7.96 -9.39
C LEU A 277 -10.07 8.43 -9.21
N SER A 278 -9.72 8.87 -7.99
CA SER A 278 -8.35 9.30 -7.74
C SER A 278 -7.98 9.20 -6.26
N THR A 279 -6.72 9.56 -5.94
CA THR A 279 -6.25 9.62 -4.55
C THR A 279 -5.76 11.01 -4.17
N LEU A 280 -5.81 11.26 -2.86
CA LEU A 280 -5.17 12.38 -2.19
C LEU A 280 -4.35 11.88 -0.98
N HIS A 281 -3.54 12.76 -0.42
CA HIS A 281 -2.80 12.53 0.82
C HIS A 281 -3.34 13.47 1.91
N THR A 282 -4.53 13.18 2.45
CA THR A 282 -5.10 13.87 3.61
C THR A 282 -5.37 12.89 4.74
N ASN A 283 -5.52 13.40 5.96
CA ASN A 283 -5.67 12.57 7.15
C ASN A 283 -7.10 12.04 7.35
N ASP A 284 -8.09 12.75 6.84
CA ASP A 284 -9.51 12.44 6.94
C ASP A 284 -10.26 12.86 5.66
N ALA A 285 -11.52 12.47 5.54
CA ALA A 285 -12.31 12.74 4.36
C ALA A 285 -12.69 14.22 4.21
N PRO A 286 -13.14 14.95 5.25
CA PRO A 286 -13.44 16.38 5.13
C PRO A 286 -12.24 17.25 4.73
N SER A 287 -11.04 16.93 5.21
CA SER A 287 -9.82 17.67 4.84
C SER A 287 -9.46 17.56 3.35
N SER A 288 -9.98 16.57 2.65
CA SER A 288 -9.79 16.43 1.20
C SER A 288 -10.43 17.57 0.42
N VAL A 289 -11.58 18.07 0.89
CA VAL A 289 -12.25 19.24 0.29
C VAL A 289 -11.34 20.48 0.38
N THR A 290 -10.84 20.77 1.59
CA THR A 290 -9.89 21.88 1.79
C THR A 290 -8.61 21.69 0.97
N ARG A 291 -8.12 20.46 0.85
CA ARG A 291 -6.94 20.16 0.04
C ARG A 291 -7.14 20.49 -1.44
N LEU A 292 -8.30 20.16 -2.01
CA LEU A 292 -8.63 20.49 -3.39
C LEU A 292 -8.71 22.02 -3.60
N VAL A 293 -9.31 22.74 -2.66
CA VAL A 293 -9.35 24.23 -2.70
C VAL A 293 -7.93 24.80 -2.59
N ASN A 294 -7.08 24.27 -1.69
CA ASN A 294 -5.69 24.71 -1.53
C ASN A 294 -4.80 24.43 -2.76
N ILE A 295 -5.15 23.44 -3.57
CA ILE A 295 -4.48 23.17 -4.87
C ILE A 295 -4.87 24.26 -5.89
N GLY A 296 -5.90 25.05 -5.63
CA GLY A 296 -6.33 26.18 -6.45
C GLY A 296 -7.67 25.98 -7.18
N LEU A 297 -8.44 24.95 -6.80
CA LEU A 297 -9.79 24.76 -7.34
C LEU A 297 -10.77 25.72 -6.65
N GLU A 298 -11.67 26.29 -7.42
CA GLU A 298 -12.78 27.07 -6.87
C GLU A 298 -13.73 26.16 -6.08
N PRO A 299 -14.13 26.57 -4.86
CA PRO A 299 -14.99 25.76 -3.99
C PRO A 299 -16.29 25.29 -4.65
N PHE A 300 -16.92 26.11 -5.49
CA PHE A 300 -18.15 25.73 -6.19
C PHE A 300 -17.93 24.61 -7.22
N LEU A 301 -16.75 24.55 -7.87
CA LEU A 301 -16.37 23.45 -8.77
C LEU A 301 -16.14 22.16 -7.99
N VAL A 302 -15.49 22.25 -6.83
CA VAL A 302 -15.30 21.09 -5.95
C VAL A 302 -16.67 20.56 -5.50
N GLY A 303 -17.58 21.43 -5.02
CA GLY A 303 -18.91 21.04 -4.63
C GLY A 303 -19.70 20.38 -5.76
N ALA A 304 -19.62 20.92 -6.98
CA ALA A 304 -20.33 20.37 -8.13
C ALA A 304 -19.80 19.02 -8.60
N ALA A 305 -18.47 18.80 -8.53
CA ALA A 305 -17.83 17.61 -9.09
C ALA A 305 -17.69 16.45 -8.10
N LEU A 306 -17.54 16.73 -6.79
CA LEU A 306 -17.21 15.73 -5.78
C LEU A 306 -18.44 14.93 -5.35
N ASN A 307 -18.39 13.61 -5.54
CA ASN A 307 -19.43 12.68 -5.10
C ASN A 307 -19.13 12.06 -3.74
N GLY A 308 -17.88 11.73 -3.47
CA GLY A 308 -17.51 11.14 -2.21
C GLY A 308 -16.01 11.07 -1.97
N VAL A 309 -15.65 10.96 -0.70
CA VAL A 309 -14.27 10.79 -0.25
C VAL A 309 -14.23 9.67 0.78
N LEU A 310 -13.38 8.68 0.53
CA LEU A 310 -13.09 7.59 1.44
C LEU A 310 -11.72 7.80 2.07
N ALA A 311 -11.67 8.21 3.32
CA ALA A 311 -10.42 8.18 4.07
C ALA A 311 -10.16 6.76 4.60
N GLN A 312 -8.91 6.34 4.57
CA GLN A 312 -8.52 4.97 4.83
C GLN A 312 -7.19 4.87 5.59
N ARG A 313 -7.13 3.93 6.53
CA ARG A 313 -5.91 3.49 7.22
C ARG A 313 -5.88 1.97 7.26
N LEU A 314 -4.67 1.41 7.36
CA LEU A 314 -4.48 0.00 7.68
C LEU A 314 -4.07 -0.14 9.13
N VAL A 315 -4.74 -1.03 9.84
CA VAL A 315 -4.43 -1.44 11.21
C VAL A 315 -4.04 -2.91 11.22
N ARG A 316 -3.22 -3.33 12.19
CA ARG A 316 -2.85 -4.72 12.35
C ARG A 316 -4.02 -5.51 12.90
N ARG A 317 -4.25 -6.69 12.36
CA ARG A 317 -5.26 -7.64 12.83
C ARG A 317 -4.72 -8.40 14.02
N LEU A 318 -5.53 -8.62 15.05
CA LEU A 318 -5.15 -9.50 16.15
C LEU A 318 -4.89 -10.92 15.66
N CYS A 319 -3.87 -11.55 16.20
CA CYS A 319 -3.52 -12.92 15.90
C CYS A 319 -4.59 -13.87 16.43
N GLU A 320 -5.22 -14.65 15.56
CA GLU A 320 -6.30 -15.57 15.93
C GLU A 320 -5.87 -16.65 16.95
N HIS A 321 -4.55 -16.94 17.03
CA HIS A 321 -4.02 -17.98 17.91
C HIS A 321 -3.71 -17.51 19.34
N CYS A 322 -3.50 -16.20 19.54
CA CYS A 322 -3.14 -15.68 20.86
C CYS A 322 -3.98 -14.48 21.30
N LYS A 323 -5.02 -14.13 20.53
CA LYS A 323 -5.97 -13.11 20.99
C LYS A 323 -6.78 -13.63 22.17
N CYS A 324 -7.02 -12.77 23.13
CA CYS A 324 -7.85 -13.07 24.29
C CYS A 324 -8.55 -11.81 24.78
N GLU A 325 -9.60 -12.01 25.56
CA GLU A 325 -10.22 -10.92 26.28
C GLU A 325 -9.47 -10.63 27.57
N GLU A 326 -9.31 -9.36 27.87
CA GLU A 326 -8.66 -8.85 29.07
C GLU A 326 -9.47 -7.71 29.66
N MET A 327 -9.47 -7.57 30.98
CA MET A 327 -10.12 -6.44 31.64
C MET A 327 -9.31 -5.16 31.35
N PRO A 328 -9.96 -4.11 30.83
CA PRO A 328 -9.28 -2.84 30.61
C PRO A 328 -8.88 -2.17 31.92
N SER A 329 -7.80 -1.38 31.89
CA SER A 329 -7.43 -0.51 33.01
C SER A 329 -8.55 0.48 33.31
N GLU A 330 -8.50 1.12 34.49
CA GLU A 330 -9.51 2.10 34.89
C GLU A 330 -9.58 3.27 33.90
N GLU A 331 -8.43 3.80 33.46
CA GLU A 331 -8.33 4.84 32.44
C GLU A 331 -8.93 4.41 31.08
N MET A 332 -8.68 3.17 30.68
CA MET A 332 -9.22 2.64 29.42
C MET A 332 -10.73 2.41 29.53
N ARG A 333 -11.26 2.02 30.68
CA ARG A 333 -12.71 1.91 30.91
C ARG A 333 -13.40 3.26 30.80
N GLU A 334 -12.82 4.28 31.41
CA GLU A 334 -13.33 5.65 31.33
C GLU A 334 -13.34 6.14 29.88
N TYR A 335 -12.24 5.93 29.15
CA TYR A 335 -12.15 6.27 27.72
C TYR A 335 -13.22 5.55 26.89
N LEU A 336 -13.39 4.23 27.07
CA LEU A 336 -14.40 3.43 26.36
C LEU A 336 -15.82 3.91 26.67
N GLY A 337 -16.10 4.21 27.95
CA GLY A 337 -17.38 4.78 28.38
C GLY A 337 -17.70 6.10 27.68
N MET A 338 -16.72 7.01 27.57
CA MET A 338 -16.87 8.26 26.82
C MET A 338 -17.17 8.04 25.33
N GLN A 339 -16.69 6.92 24.76
CA GLN A 339 -16.96 6.55 23.36
C GLN A 339 -18.26 5.75 23.17
N GLY A 340 -19.00 5.48 24.25
CA GLY A 340 -20.21 4.66 24.22
C GLY A 340 -19.97 3.19 23.87
N LEU A 341 -18.79 2.67 24.22
CA LEU A 341 -18.38 1.30 23.94
C LEU A 341 -18.44 0.41 25.20
N PRO A 342 -18.57 -0.93 25.06
CA PRO A 342 -18.47 -1.84 26.17
C PRO A 342 -17.15 -1.68 26.91
N CYS A 343 -17.19 -1.57 28.24
CA CYS A 343 -16.01 -1.34 29.07
C CYS A 343 -15.66 -2.56 29.95
N GLU A 344 -16.35 -3.68 29.80
CA GLU A 344 -16.17 -4.87 30.63
C GLU A 344 -14.96 -5.70 30.21
N SER A 345 -14.71 -5.79 28.90
CA SER A 345 -13.56 -6.50 28.34
C SER A 345 -13.05 -5.82 27.08
N MET A 346 -11.78 -6.03 26.76
CA MET A 346 -11.16 -5.64 25.49
C MET A 346 -10.31 -6.77 24.95
N TRP A 347 -10.22 -6.83 23.62
CA TRP A 347 -9.40 -7.81 22.93
C TRP A 347 -7.95 -7.37 22.84
N VAL A 348 -7.03 -8.26 23.23
CA VAL A 348 -5.57 -8.07 23.15
C VAL A 348 -4.89 -9.29 22.54
N GLY A 349 -3.71 -9.10 21.96
CA GLY A 349 -2.85 -10.18 21.47
C GLY A 349 -1.69 -10.40 22.42
N LYS A 350 -1.60 -11.56 23.06
CA LYS A 350 -0.54 -11.87 24.04
C LYS A 350 0.83 -12.15 23.39
N GLY A 351 0.84 -12.44 22.09
CA GLY A 351 2.04 -12.90 21.42
C GLY A 351 2.18 -14.42 21.43
N CYS A 352 2.61 -14.99 20.32
CA CYS A 352 2.95 -16.40 20.16
C CYS A 352 3.95 -16.56 19.00
N ASP A 353 4.49 -17.76 18.80
CA ASP A 353 5.45 -18.04 17.73
C ASP A 353 4.90 -17.73 16.35
N ARG A 354 3.60 -17.97 16.10
CA ARG A 354 2.94 -17.68 14.80
C ARG A 354 2.89 -16.19 14.45
N CYS A 355 2.82 -15.33 15.44
CA CYS A 355 2.82 -13.88 15.24
C CYS A 355 4.14 -13.23 15.65
N ARG A 356 5.21 -13.98 15.83
CA ARG A 356 6.53 -13.51 16.28
C ARG A 356 6.43 -12.67 17.56
N SER A 357 5.64 -13.15 18.51
CA SER A 357 5.38 -12.51 19.81
C SER A 357 4.78 -11.10 19.73
N THR A 358 4.31 -10.66 18.54
CA THR A 358 3.72 -9.32 18.35
C THR A 358 2.28 -9.21 18.81
N GLY A 359 1.55 -10.31 18.90
CA GLY A 359 0.10 -10.33 19.12
C GLY A 359 -0.73 -10.06 17.86
N TYR A 360 -0.10 -9.77 16.70
CA TYR A 360 -0.78 -9.40 15.46
C TYR A 360 -0.34 -10.26 14.29
N ALA A 361 -1.27 -10.50 13.34
CA ALA A 361 -1.00 -11.19 12.09
C ALA A 361 -1.95 -10.68 10.99
N GLY A 362 -1.37 -10.07 9.95
CA GLY A 362 -2.10 -9.46 8.85
C GLY A 362 -2.64 -8.07 9.18
N ARG A 363 -3.35 -7.48 8.22
CA ARG A 363 -3.88 -6.10 8.29
C ARG A 363 -5.33 -6.07 7.90
N LEU A 364 -6.05 -5.04 8.35
CA LEU A 364 -7.41 -4.72 7.90
C LEU A 364 -7.56 -3.21 7.74
N GLY A 365 -8.49 -2.79 6.87
CA GLY A 365 -8.80 -1.39 6.67
C GLY A 365 -9.72 -0.84 7.76
N ILE A 366 -9.52 0.43 8.12
CA ILE A 366 -10.51 1.26 8.79
C ILE A 366 -10.86 2.42 7.87
N TYR A 367 -12.14 2.82 7.89
CA TYR A 367 -12.71 3.67 6.87
C TYR A 367 -13.53 4.81 7.45
N GLU A 368 -13.44 5.97 6.79
CA GLU A 368 -14.31 7.14 7.00
C GLU A 368 -14.82 7.57 5.63
N LEU A 369 -16.11 7.42 5.39
CA LEU A 369 -16.73 7.74 4.11
C LEU A 369 -17.56 8.99 4.23
N LEU A 370 -17.18 10.03 3.49
CA LEU A 370 -17.97 11.22 3.22
C LEU A 370 -18.69 11.04 1.88
N ALA A 371 -19.99 10.83 1.89
CA ALA A 371 -20.84 10.91 0.71
C ALA A 371 -21.40 12.34 0.60
N VAL A 372 -21.18 12.98 -0.55
CA VAL A 372 -21.56 14.39 -0.76
C VAL A 372 -22.95 14.45 -1.36
N ASP A 373 -23.90 14.89 -0.56
CA ASP A 373 -25.27 15.21 -0.99
C ASP A 373 -25.43 16.69 -1.41
N ASP A 374 -26.59 17.06 -1.92
CA ASP A 374 -26.84 18.41 -2.40
C ASP A 374 -26.61 19.49 -1.34
N GLN A 375 -26.95 19.22 -0.07
CA GLN A 375 -26.73 20.17 1.02
C GLN A 375 -25.23 20.35 1.31
N LEU A 376 -24.47 19.28 1.30
CA LEU A 376 -23.01 19.35 1.47
C LEU A 376 -22.34 20.02 0.26
N ARG A 377 -22.88 19.85 -0.96
CA ARG A 377 -22.42 20.60 -2.15
C ARG A 377 -22.52 22.10 -1.94
N ASP A 378 -23.67 22.57 -1.44
CA ASP A 378 -23.89 24.00 -1.16
C ASP A 378 -22.95 24.51 -0.05
N VAL A 379 -22.69 23.70 0.96
CA VAL A 379 -21.73 24.03 2.02
C VAL A 379 -20.32 24.13 1.47
N ILE A 380 -19.88 23.15 0.69
CA ILE A 380 -18.55 23.13 0.06
C ILE A 380 -18.37 24.37 -0.83
N ALA A 381 -19.38 24.73 -1.62
CA ALA A 381 -19.35 25.89 -2.51
C ALA A 381 -19.11 27.22 -1.77
N ARG A 382 -19.43 27.29 -0.48
CA ARG A 382 -19.20 28.45 0.39
C ARG A 382 -17.82 28.48 1.05
N ASN A 383 -16.97 27.53 0.75
CA ASN A 383 -15.62 27.38 1.32
C ASN A 383 -15.63 27.34 2.86
N PRO A 384 -16.23 26.33 3.48
CA PRO A 384 -16.36 26.25 4.93
C PRO A 384 -15.01 26.04 5.60
N ASN A 385 -14.88 26.48 6.85
CA ASN A 385 -13.75 26.11 7.70
C ASN A 385 -13.72 24.58 7.89
N VAL A 386 -12.55 23.97 7.81
CA VAL A 386 -12.39 22.49 7.86
C VAL A 386 -12.95 21.88 9.14
N SER A 387 -12.78 22.54 10.29
CA SER A 387 -13.28 22.04 11.59
C SER A 387 -14.81 22.09 11.66
N GLU A 388 -15.40 23.16 11.14
CA GLU A 388 -16.86 23.30 11.04
C GLU A 388 -17.44 22.28 10.07
N PHE A 389 -16.84 22.12 8.90
CA PHE A 389 -17.27 21.15 7.91
C PHE A 389 -17.19 19.71 8.44
N ARG A 390 -16.09 19.36 9.14
CA ARG A 390 -15.95 18.05 9.80
C ARG A 390 -17.06 17.81 10.82
N ARG A 391 -17.33 18.80 11.68
CA ARG A 391 -18.43 18.70 12.67
C ARG A 391 -19.77 18.45 11.99
N MET A 392 -20.10 19.20 10.96
CA MET A 392 -21.33 19.00 10.17
C MET A 392 -21.41 17.59 9.58
N CYS A 393 -20.32 17.07 9.02
CA CYS A 393 -20.29 15.70 8.47
C CYS A 393 -20.59 14.66 9.54
N LEU A 394 -20.00 14.80 10.75
CA LEU A 394 -20.23 13.90 11.88
C LEU A 394 -21.66 13.99 12.40
N GLU A 395 -22.22 15.19 12.56
CA GLU A 395 -23.61 15.42 12.97
C GLU A 395 -24.62 14.81 11.98
N ARG A 396 -24.23 14.68 10.70
CA ARG A 396 -25.01 14.02 9.65
C ARG A 396 -24.79 12.49 9.57
N GLY A 397 -24.08 11.92 10.54
CA GLY A 397 -23.90 10.48 10.68
C GLY A 397 -22.69 9.89 9.96
N MET A 398 -21.76 10.71 9.49
CA MET A 398 -20.46 10.19 9.03
C MET A 398 -19.74 9.50 10.18
N THR A 399 -19.32 8.26 9.97
CA THR A 399 -18.50 7.52 10.94
C THR A 399 -17.04 7.86 10.74
N SER A 400 -16.35 8.36 11.77
CA SER A 400 -14.92 8.66 11.71
C SER A 400 -14.05 7.39 11.64
N LEU A 401 -12.79 7.54 11.15
CA LEU A 401 -11.81 6.45 11.15
C LEU A 401 -11.68 5.80 12.53
N ARG A 402 -11.64 6.61 13.60
CA ARG A 402 -11.54 6.12 14.98
C ARG A 402 -12.77 5.33 15.39
N GLN A 403 -13.97 5.82 15.09
CA GLN A 403 -15.20 5.10 15.42
C GLN A 403 -15.32 3.78 14.67
N ASP A 404 -14.98 3.72 13.37
CA ASP A 404 -14.96 2.46 12.61
C ASP A 404 -13.93 1.48 13.20
N GLY A 405 -12.74 1.99 13.54
CA GLY A 405 -11.69 1.21 14.19
C GLY A 405 -12.13 0.63 15.54
N LEU A 406 -12.73 1.43 16.41
CA LEU A 406 -13.21 0.99 17.72
C LEU A 406 -14.32 -0.05 17.59
N LYS A 407 -15.24 0.07 16.61
CA LYS A 407 -16.23 -0.98 16.30
C LYS A 407 -15.57 -2.30 15.88
N LYS A 408 -14.45 -2.25 15.18
CA LYS A 408 -13.67 -3.44 14.79
C LYS A 408 -12.89 -4.03 15.98
N ALA A 409 -12.38 -3.17 16.85
CA ALA A 409 -11.71 -3.58 18.07
C ALA A 409 -12.69 -4.30 19.04
N SER A 410 -13.91 -3.81 19.21
CA SER A 410 -14.93 -4.48 20.03
C SER A 410 -15.30 -5.88 19.52
N LYS A 411 -15.11 -6.15 18.22
CA LYS A 411 -15.31 -7.47 17.60
C LYS A 411 -14.05 -8.36 17.63
N GLY A 412 -12.96 -7.95 18.29
CA GLY A 412 -11.71 -8.70 18.36
C GLY A 412 -10.96 -8.83 17.03
N GLN A 413 -11.22 -7.94 16.08
CA GLN A 413 -10.50 -7.92 14.79
C GLN A 413 -9.15 -7.20 14.90
N THR A 414 -9.06 -6.22 15.78
CA THR A 414 -7.85 -5.45 16.11
C THR A 414 -7.88 -5.06 17.58
N SER A 415 -6.88 -4.36 18.08
CA SER A 415 -6.89 -3.86 19.47
C SER A 415 -7.18 -2.36 19.51
N ILE A 416 -7.65 -1.89 20.67
CA ILE A 416 -7.88 -0.46 20.92
C ILE A 416 -6.57 0.31 20.83
N GLN A 417 -5.48 -0.23 21.37
CA GLN A 417 -4.14 0.37 21.31
C GLN A 417 -3.70 0.62 19.87
N GLU A 418 -3.98 -0.34 18.97
CA GLU A 418 -3.64 -0.18 17.55
C GLU A 418 -4.47 0.91 16.88
N ILE A 419 -5.76 1.03 17.22
CA ILE A 419 -6.62 2.09 16.70
C ILE A 419 -6.12 3.46 17.18
N LEU A 420 -5.82 3.60 18.46
CA LEU A 420 -5.27 4.86 19.01
C LEU A 420 -3.97 5.22 18.33
N ARG A 421 -3.02 4.29 18.20
CA ARG A 421 -1.74 4.50 17.52
C ARG A 421 -1.89 5.05 16.10
N VAL A 422 -2.89 4.56 15.35
CA VAL A 422 -3.08 4.92 13.94
C VAL A 422 -3.92 6.18 13.75
N THR A 423 -4.76 6.53 14.75
CA THR A 423 -5.71 7.65 14.68
C THR A 423 -5.36 8.83 15.60
N GLU A 424 -4.30 8.74 16.40
CA GLU A 424 -3.84 9.84 17.29
C GLU A 424 -3.38 11.09 16.55
N SER A 425 -2.92 10.95 15.31
CA SER A 425 -2.50 12.08 14.48
C SER A 425 -3.65 12.93 13.93
N SER A 426 -4.88 12.70 14.39
CA SER A 426 -6.11 13.36 13.89
C SER A 426 -6.70 14.36 14.92
N ILE A 427 -5.84 14.93 15.79
CA ILE A 427 -6.18 16.03 16.69
C ILE A 427 -5.70 17.34 16.10
#